data_6afbcc844ed63f6c81454137302bb0dc
#
_entry.id   6afbcc844ed63f6c81454137302bb0dc
#
_cell.length_a   1.000
_cell.length_b   1.000
_cell.length_c   1.000
_cell.angle_alpha   90.00
_cell.angle_beta   90.00
_cell.angle_gamma   90.00
#
_symmetry.space_group_name_H-M   'P 1'
#
loop_
_entity.id
_entity.type
_entity.pdbx_description
1 polymer ?
#
loop_
_entity_poly.entity_id
_entity_poly.type
_entity_poly.pdbx_seq_one_letter_code
_entity_poly.pdbx_strand_id
1 'polypeptide(L)'
;MASACLPQLFQAVEIDGVSYWDGGFVGNPALYPLFQVETTRDIVIVQINPIERKGTPRTAPDILARVNEITFNASLMNELRAIEFVGRLIDQDRLPEGRYRKMLVHNVSETQPLAPLGIGVDLNTDLGFFEQLFAVGRGAADRWLAGHYDALGERSTVDLAAMFRAIPTPDDSKPLR
;
A
#
# COMPACT_ATOMS: atom_id res chain seq x y z
N MET A 1 3.54 -17.02 -13.91
CA MET A 1 5.02 -16.76 -13.93
C MET A 1 5.32 -15.34 -14.40
N ALA A 2 4.66 -14.80 -15.44
CA ALA A 2 4.88 -13.44 -15.92
C ALA A 2 4.71 -12.35 -14.83
N SER A 3 3.67 -12.48 -13.99
CA SER A 3 3.38 -11.54 -12.89
C SER A 3 4.41 -11.51 -11.74
N ALA A 4 5.38 -12.40 -11.75
CA ALA A 4 6.49 -12.44 -10.79
C ALA A 4 7.85 -12.37 -11.51
N CYS A 5 7.87 -11.94 -12.77
CA CYS A 5 9.08 -11.81 -13.58
C CYS A 5 9.72 -10.45 -13.33
N LEU A 6 10.75 -10.42 -12.48
CA LEU A 6 11.46 -9.19 -12.11
C LEU A 6 12.34 -8.68 -13.26
N PRO A 7 12.15 -7.45 -13.75
CA PRO A 7 12.90 -6.94 -14.90
C PRO A 7 14.40 -6.77 -14.63
N GLN A 8 14.82 -6.65 -13.37
CA GLN A 8 16.24 -6.57 -13.00
C GLN A 8 16.98 -7.90 -13.11
N LEU A 9 16.24 -9.04 -13.11
CA LEU A 9 16.82 -10.38 -13.08
C LEU A 9 16.52 -11.21 -14.32
N PHE A 10 15.38 -10.94 -14.98
CA PHE A 10 14.87 -11.80 -16.04
C PHE A 10 14.40 -10.99 -17.26
N GLN A 11 14.52 -11.61 -18.42
CA GLN A 11 13.88 -11.10 -19.63
C GLN A 11 12.35 -11.21 -19.50
N ALA A 12 11.62 -10.35 -20.21
CA ALA A 12 10.16 -10.41 -20.24
C ALA A 12 9.65 -11.79 -20.66
N VAL A 13 8.53 -12.20 -20.06
CA VAL A 13 7.79 -13.38 -20.51
C VAL A 13 6.89 -12.97 -21.66
N GLU A 14 7.09 -13.60 -22.84
CA GLU A 14 6.24 -13.36 -24.00
C GLU A 14 5.03 -14.29 -23.99
N ILE A 15 3.84 -13.71 -24.14
CA ILE A 15 2.57 -14.43 -24.27
C ILE A 15 1.83 -13.83 -25.45
N ASP A 16 1.55 -14.63 -26.46
CA ASP A 16 0.85 -14.22 -27.68
C ASP A 16 1.47 -12.98 -28.37
N GLY A 17 2.80 -12.90 -28.39
CA GLY A 17 3.56 -11.80 -28.99
C GLY A 17 3.60 -10.52 -28.13
N VAL A 18 3.09 -10.55 -26.89
CA VAL A 18 3.14 -9.43 -25.94
C VAL A 18 4.09 -9.75 -24.79
N SER A 19 4.98 -8.80 -24.48
CA SER A 19 5.97 -8.95 -23.42
C SER A 19 5.42 -8.48 -22.07
N TYR A 20 5.62 -9.32 -21.03
CA TYR A 20 5.13 -9.09 -19.67
C TYR A 20 6.25 -9.14 -18.64
N TRP A 21 6.20 -8.27 -17.66
CA TRP A 21 6.96 -8.30 -16.42
C TRP A 21 6.03 -8.27 -15.21
N ASP A 22 6.61 -8.26 -14.01
CA ASP A 22 5.89 -8.17 -12.75
C ASP A 22 5.03 -6.91 -12.70
N GLY A 23 3.73 -7.09 -12.47
CA GLY A 23 2.75 -6.01 -12.38
C GLY A 23 2.97 -5.09 -11.19
N GLY A 24 3.73 -5.52 -10.17
CA GLY A 24 4.09 -4.71 -9.01
C GLY A 24 4.85 -3.42 -9.36
N PHE A 25 5.51 -3.38 -10.53
CA PHE A 25 6.16 -2.17 -11.03
C PHE A 25 5.18 -1.09 -11.53
N VAL A 26 3.94 -1.47 -11.81
CA VAL A 26 2.87 -0.55 -12.24
C VAL A 26 1.95 -0.21 -11.09
N GLY A 27 1.59 -1.21 -10.26
CA GLY A 27 0.68 -1.03 -9.13
C GLY A 27 0.90 -2.07 -8.04
N ASN A 28 1.24 -1.63 -6.81
CA ASN A 28 1.48 -2.51 -5.66
C ASN A 28 0.93 -1.92 -4.35
N PRO A 29 -0.29 -2.33 -3.97
CA PRO A 29 -1.31 -2.99 -4.78
C PRO A 29 -2.03 -2.03 -5.72
N ALA A 30 -2.69 -2.57 -6.75
CA ALA A 30 -3.66 -1.85 -7.55
C ALA A 30 -5.02 -1.94 -6.85
N LEU A 31 -5.48 -0.84 -6.23
CA LEU A 31 -6.77 -0.80 -5.51
C LEU A 31 -7.95 -0.48 -6.43
N TYR A 32 -7.68 0.19 -7.55
CA TYR A 32 -8.69 0.66 -8.50
C TYR A 32 -9.75 -0.39 -8.87
N PRO A 33 -9.42 -1.69 -9.16
CA PRO A 33 -10.45 -2.67 -9.49
C PRO A 33 -11.42 -2.96 -8.35
N LEU A 34 -11.00 -2.73 -7.09
CA LEU A 34 -11.83 -3.00 -5.91
C LEU A 34 -12.93 -1.94 -5.71
N PHE A 35 -12.79 -0.75 -6.31
CA PHE A 35 -13.81 0.29 -6.19
C PHE A 35 -15.14 -0.08 -6.89
N GLN A 36 -15.10 -1.05 -7.79
CA GLN A 36 -16.28 -1.54 -8.52
C GLN A 36 -16.99 -2.70 -7.80
N VAL A 37 -16.41 -3.22 -6.71
CA VAL A 37 -17.03 -4.29 -5.93
C VAL A 37 -18.20 -3.72 -5.12
N GLU A 38 -19.43 -4.15 -5.43
CA GLU A 38 -20.64 -3.59 -4.81
C GLU A 38 -20.96 -4.18 -3.43
N THR A 39 -20.44 -5.36 -3.11
CA THR A 39 -20.81 -6.12 -1.90
C THR A 39 -20.18 -5.58 -0.62
N THR A 40 -19.06 -4.88 -0.72
CA THR A 40 -18.37 -4.27 0.41
C THR A 40 -17.74 -2.93 0.04
N ARG A 41 -17.53 -2.08 1.03
CA ARG A 41 -16.75 -0.85 0.91
C ARG A 41 -15.43 -0.93 1.66
N ASP A 42 -15.14 -2.07 2.30
CA ASP A 42 -13.90 -2.27 3.02
C ASP A 42 -12.78 -2.72 2.09
N ILE A 43 -11.62 -2.10 2.25
CA ILE A 43 -10.35 -2.48 1.61
C ILE A 43 -9.36 -2.78 2.73
N VAL A 44 -8.94 -4.04 2.84
CA VAL A 44 -7.90 -4.44 3.79
C VAL A 44 -6.59 -4.60 3.04
N ILE A 45 -5.61 -3.78 3.39
CA ILE A 45 -4.26 -3.80 2.83
C ILE A 45 -3.37 -4.59 3.78
N VAL A 46 -2.73 -5.64 3.29
CA VAL A 46 -1.64 -6.33 4.00
C VAL A 46 -0.33 -5.75 3.51
N GLN A 47 0.26 -4.88 4.32
CA GLN A 47 1.44 -4.11 3.92
C GLN A 47 2.73 -4.76 4.40
N ILE A 48 3.61 -5.09 3.47
CA ILE A 48 4.92 -5.67 3.72
C ILE A 48 6.00 -4.58 3.74
N ASN A 49 5.99 -3.69 2.75
CA ASN A 49 6.98 -2.63 2.64
C ASN A 49 6.59 -1.40 3.46
N PRO A 50 7.44 -0.92 4.37
CA PRO A 50 7.12 0.24 5.19
C PRO A 50 7.01 1.51 4.33
N ILE A 51 5.98 2.32 4.57
CA ILE A 51 5.86 3.66 3.97
C ILE A 51 6.91 4.59 4.57
N GLU A 52 7.08 4.52 5.89
CA GLU A 52 8.04 5.32 6.63
C GLU A 52 9.19 4.47 7.15
N ARG A 53 10.40 5.00 7.05
CA ARG A 53 11.60 4.40 7.63
C ARG A 53 12.32 5.44 8.51
N LYS A 54 12.64 5.05 9.74
CA LYS A 54 13.45 5.88 10.63
C LYS A 54 14.91 5.88 10.19
N GLY A 55 15.54 7.04 10.29
CA GLY A 55 16.95 7.23 9.94
C GLY A 55 17.18 7.51 8.44
N THR A 56 18.37 7.99 8.13
CA THR A 56 18.79 8.29 6.76
C THR A 56 19.68 7.16 6.26
N PRO A 57 19.35 6.50 5.13
CA PRO A 57 20.20 5.49 4.55
C PRO A 57 21.52 6.12 4.08
N ARG A 58 22.64 5.49 4.41
CA ARG A 58 24.00 6.04 4.15
C ARG A 58 24.86 5.10 3.32
N THR A 59 24.54 3.82 3.28
CA THR A 59 25.26 2.85 2.45
C THR A 59 24.53 2.65 1.12
N ALA A 60 25.26 2.29 0.07
CA ALA A 60 24.65 2.03 -1.23
C ALA A 60 23.53 0.94 -1.15
N PRO A 61 23.72 -0.17 -0.42
CA PRO A 61 22.66 -1.13 -0.18
C PRO A 61 21.40 -0.53 0.46
N ASP A 62 21.56 0.25 1.55
CA ASP A 62 20.43 0.85 2.25
C ASP A 62 19.68 1.87 1.37
N ILE A 63 20.43 2.63 0.55
CA ILE A 63 19.86 3.60 -0.39
C ILE A 63 19.02 2.87 -1.44
N LEU A 64 19.55 1.80 -2.04
CA LEU A 64 18.83 1.00 -3.04
C LEU A 64 17.58 0.36 -2.43
N ALA A 65 17.66 -0.20 -1.23
CA ALA A 65 16.50 -0.75 -0.53
C ALA A 65 15.44 0.34 -0.31
N ARG A 66 15.83 1.54 0.10
CA ARG A 66 14.90 2.65 0.30
C ARG A 66 14.27 3.14 -1.01
N VAL A 67 15.04 3.20 -2.08
CA VAL A 67 14.52 3.55 -3.42
C VAL A 67 13.45 2.55 -3.85
N ASN A 68 13.70 1.25 -3.67
CA ASN A 68 12.72 0.21 -3.96
C ASN A 68 11.44 0.37 -3.12
N GLU A 69 11.55 0.57 -1.81
CA GLU A 69 10.39 0.82 -0.93
C GLU A 69 9.56 2.03 -1.41
N ILE A 70 10.21 3.14 -1.73
CA ILE A 70 9.54 4.34 -2.23
C ILE A 70 8.83 4.06 -3.56
N THR A 71 9.51 3.39 -4.48
CA THR A 71 8.97 3.08 -5.80
C THR A 71 7.74 2.16 -5.70
N PHE A 72 7.84 1.08 -4.90
CA PHE A 72 6.72 0.16 -4.73
C PHE A 72 5.54 0.77 -3.97
N ASN A 73 5.78 1.67 -3.02
CA ASN A 73 4.71 2.34 -2.29
C ASN A 73 4.09 3.51 -3.08
N ALA A 74 4.73 4.01 -4.14
CA ALA A 74 4.27 5.21 -4.85
C ALA A 74 2.85 5.06 -5.43
N SER A 75 2.53 3.91 -6.03
CA SER A 75 1.21 3.63 -6.57
C SER A 75 0.15 3.56 -5.45
N LEU A 76 0.43 2.85 -4.36
CA LEU A 76 -0.45 2.77 -3.20
C LEU A 76 -0.74 4.17 -2.63
N MET A 77 0.28 5.00 -2.46
CA MET A 77 0.12 6.36 -1.95
C MET A 77 -0.75 7.23 -2.85
N ASN A 78 -0.64 7.07 -4.17
CA ASN A 78 -1.49 7.79 -5.12
C ASN A 78 -2.95 7.34 -5.04
N GLU A 79 -3.21 6.05 -4.94
CA GLU A 79 -4.56 5.50 -4.80
C GLU A 79 -5.19 5.87 -3.45
N LEU A 80 -4.45 5.78 -2.34
CA LEU A 80 -4.94 6.20 -1.03
C LEU A 80 -5.28 7.70 -0.99
N ARG A 81 -4.50 8.54 -1.68
CA ARG A 81 -4.80 9.97 -1.82
C ARG A 81 -6.08 10.20 -2.62
N ALA A 82 -6.30 9.43 -3.67
CA ALA A 82 -7.56 9.50 -4.44
C ALA A 82 -8.76 9.07 -3.59
N ILE A 83 -8.64 8.01 -2.79
CA ILE A 83 -9.67 7.57 -1.84
C ILE A 83 -9.98 8.66 -0.82
N GLU A 84 -8.94 9.28 -0.22
CA GLU A 84 -9.11 10.40 0.73
C GLU A 84 -9.84 11.57 0.07
N PHE A 85 -9.39 11.97 -1.11
CA PHE A 85 -9.99 13.10 -1.83
C PHE A 85 -11.47 12.88 -2.14
N VAL A 86 -11.84 11.72 -2.68
CA VAL A 86 -13.24 11.37 -2.95
C VAL A 86 -14.04 11.28 -1.66
N GLY A 87 -13.50 10.63 -0.62
CA GLY A 87 -14.15 10.53 0.70
C GLY A 87 -14.45 11.91 1.29
N ARG A 88 -13.51 12.85 1.21
CA ARG A 88 -13.68 14.23 1.66
C ARG A 88 -14.74 14.99 0.86
N LEU A 89 -14.80 14.79 -0.46
CA LEU A 89 -15.86 15.41 -1.28
C LEU A 89 -17.26 14.88 -0.93
N ILE A 90 -17.36 13.57 -0.60
CA ILE A 90 -18.62 12.99 -0.11
C ILE A 90 -19.01 13.61 1.23
N ASP A 91 -18.07 13.68 2.19
CA ASP A 91 -18.32 14.27 3.52
C ASP A 91 -18.72 15.76 3.47
N GLN A 92 -18.37 16.45 2.39
CA GLN A 92 -18.71 17.87 2.13
C GLN A 92 -19.96 18.06 1.25
N ASP A 93 -20.69 16.98 0.95
CA ASP A 93 -21.87 16.98 0.06
C ASP A 93 -21.59 17.59 -1.33
N ARG A 94 -20.35 17.44 -1.83
CA ARG A 94 -19.89 17.99 -3.12
C ARG A 94 -20.03 17.03 -4.30
N LEU A 95 -20.49 15.80 -4.05
CA LEU A 95 -20.71 14.78 -5.08
C LEU A 95 -22.19 14.37 -5.10
N PRO A 96 -22.72 13.98 -6.26
CA PRO A 96 -24.09 13.48 -6.38
C PRO A 96 -24.32 12.26 -5.49
N GLU A 97 -25.39 12.30 -4.69
CA GLU A 97 -25.80 11.20 -3.82
C GLU A 97 -26.01 9.90 -4.60
N GLY A 98 -25.59 8.77 -4.03
CA GLY A 98 -25.75 7.44 -4.61
C GLY A 98 -24.84 7.11 -5.79
N ARG A 99 -24.08 8.08 -6.34
CA ARG A 99 -23.18 7.85 -7.48
C ARG A 99 -21.76 7.45 -7.05
N TYR A 100 -21.33 7.87 -5.89
CA TYR A 100 -20.01 7.60 -5.34
C TYR A 100 -20.14 6.96 -3.97
N ARG A 101 -19.15 6.17 -3.59
CA ARG A 101 -19.14 5.44 -2.33
C ARG A 101 -17.87 5.74 -1.54
N LYS A 102 -18.03 6.06 -0.27
CA LYS A 102 -16.90 6.24 0.64
C LYS A 102 -16.31 4.87 0.99
N MET A 103 -15.06 4.66 0.61
CA MET A 103 -14.34 3.44 0.93
C MET A 103 -13.81 3.47 2.36
N LEU A 104 -13.79 2.32 3.02
CA LEU A 104 -13.23 2.11 4.34
C LEU A 104 -11.88 1.41 4.19
N VAL A 105 -10.82 2.05 4.63
CA VAL A 105 -9.45 1.55 4.46
C VAL A 105 -8.91 1.02 5.77
N HIS A 106 -8.37 -0.19 5.72
CA HIS A 106 -7.74 -0.90 6.80
C HIS A 106 -6.32 -1.29 6.42
N ASN A 107 -5.39 -1.27 7.37
CA ASN A 107 -4.01 -1.66 7.12
C ASN A 107 -3.53 -2.64 8.17
N VAL A 108 -3.16 -3.83 7.74
CA VAL A 108 -2.45 -4.83 8.54
C VAL A 108 -0.97 -4.71 8.20
N SER A 109 -0.19 -4.21 9.13
CA SER A 109 1.26 -4.03 8.94
C SER A 109 2.02 -4.36 10.22
N GLU A 110 3.27 -4.79 10.07
CA GLU A 110 4.18 -4.88 11.20
C GLU A 110 4.82 -3.50 11.42
N THR A 111 4.67 -2.98 12.65
CA THR A 111 5.24 -1.68 13.02
C THR A 111 6.72 -1.75 13.40
N GLN A 112 7.21 -2.94 13.77
CA GLN A 112 8.62 -3.16 13.94
C GLN A 112 9.22 -3.46 12.56
N PRO A 113 10.30 -2.79 12.18
CA PRO A 113 10.95 -3.15 10.94
C PRO A 113 11.25 -4.64 10.98
N LEU A 114 10.92 -5.36 9.92
CA LEU A 114 11.46 -6.68 9.61
C LEU A 114 12.97 -6.48 9.38
N ALA A 115 13.58 -5.73 10.25
CA ALA A 115 14.95 -5.29 10.19
C ALA A 115 15.84 -6.35 10.82
N PRO A 116 16.96 -6.54 10.26
CA PRO A 116 17.62 -5.89 9.14
C PRO A 116 17.72 -6.82 7.95
N LEU A 117 16.62 -6.96 7.26
CA LEU A 117 16.58 -7.74 6.03
C LEU A 117 17.25 -6.87 4.98
N GLY A 118 18.57 -6.96 4.90
CA GLY A 118 19.38 -6.24 3.91
C GLY A 118 19.09 -6.68 2.49
N ILE A 119 19.73 -6.02 1.53
CA ILE A 119 19.72 -6.43 0.13
C ILE A 119 20.10 -7.92 0.04
N GLY A 120 19.25 -8.72 -0.61
CA GLY A 120 19.43 -10.16 -0.72
C GLY A 120 18.43 -11.00 0.08
N VAL A 121 17.59 -10.35 0.89
CA VAL A 121 16.48 -11.04 1.57
C VAL A 121 15.47 -11.59 0.57
N ASP A 122 15.21 -10.86 -0.50
CA ASP A 122 14.30 -11.27 -1.57
C ASP A 122 14.76 -12.57 -2.28
N LEU A 123 16.00 -12.97 -2.09
CA LEU A 123 16.59 -14.18 -2.63
C LEU A 123 16.90 -15.25 -1.55
N ASN A 124 16.55 -14.99 -0.29
CA ASN A 124 16.72 -15.98 0.76
C ASN A 124 15.62 -17.04 0.68
N THR A 125 16.00 -18.26 0.36
CA THR A 125 15.11 -19.43 0.23
C THR A 125 15.15 -20.35 1.44
N ASP A 126 15.75 -19.96 2.55
CA ASP A 126 15.83 -20.73 3.78
C ASP A 126 14.45 -20.91 4.42
N LEU A 127 14.06 -22.14 4.74
CA LEU A 127 12.77 -22.45 5.32
C LEU A 127 12.59 -21.79 6.69
N GLY A 128 13.60 -21.78 7.53
CA GLY A 128 13.54 -21.16 8.85
C GLY A 128 13.32 -19.66 8.76
N PHE A 129 13.85 -19.03 7.72
CA PHE A 129 13.56 -17.63 7.42
C PHE A 129 12.08 -17.39 7.06
N PHE A 130 11.50 -18.24 6.21
CA PHE A 130 10.06 -18.13 5.89
C PHE A 130 9.17 -18.41 7.10
N GLU A 131 9.52 -19.35 7.97
CA GLU A 131 8.80 -19.62 9.22
C GLU A 131 8.82 -18.41 10.16
N GLN A 132 9.95 -17.69 10.24
CA GLN A 132 10.04 -16.44 11.00
C GLN A 132 9.14 -15.35 10.43
N LEU A 133 9.17 -15.14 9.11
CA LEU A 133 8.29 -14.17 8.44
C LEU A 133 6.82 -14.51 8.63
N PHE A 134 6.47 -15.80 8.54
CA PHE A 134 5.12 -16.27 8.80
C PHE A 134 4.67 -15.96 10.23
N ALA A 135 5.51 -16.22 11.23
CA ALA A 135 5.20 -15.94 12.63
C ALA A 135 4.99 -14.43 12.87
N VAL A 136 5.82 -13.60 12.26
CA VAL A 136 5.68 -12.13 12.34
C VAL A 136 4.38 -11.66 11.71
N GLY A 137 4.07 -12.14 10.50
CA GLY A 137 2.82 -11.81 9.80
C GLY A 137 1.58 -12.26 10.57
N ARG A 138 1.60 -13.49 11.12
CA ARG A 138 0.53 -13.99 11.99
C ARG A 138 0.31 -13.11 13.21
N GLY A 139 1.40 -12.75 13.91
CA GLY A 139 1.31 -11.86 15.07
C GLY A 139 0.77 -10.47 14.74
N ALA A 140 1.13 -9.92 13.57
CA ALA A 140 0.57 -8.65 13.10
C ALA A 140 -0.94 -8.76 12.83
N ALA A 141 -1.37 -9.83 12.16
CA ALA A 141 -2.78 -10.09 11.87
C ALA A 141 -3.59 -10.30 13.16
N ASP A 142 -3.09 -11.09 14.11
CA ASP A 142 -3.77 -11.36 15.39
C ASP A 142 -3.96 -10.06 16.20
N ARG A 143 -2.94 -9.20 16.26
CA ARG A 143 -3.06 -7.87 16.92
C ARG A 143 -4.08 -6.99 16.23
N TRP A 144 -4.06 -6.96 14.89
CA TRP A 144 -5.00 -6.16 14.12
C TRP A 144 -6.44 -6.65 14.32
N LEU A 145 -6.69 -7.95 14.23
CA LEU A 145 -8.00 -8.55 14.45
C LEU A 145 -8.54 -8.27 15.86
N ALA A 146 -7.69 -8.41 16.86
CA ALA A 146 -8.08 -8.14 18.25
C ALA A 146 -8.49 -6.69 18.50
N GLY A 147 -7.89 -5.73 17.78
CA GLY A 147 -8.13 -4.29 17.99
C GLY A 147 -9.10 -3.65 17.01
N HIS A 148 -9.33 -4.26 15.85
CA HIS A 148 -9.97 -3.58 14.72
C HIS A 148 -11.03 -4.39 13.98
N TYR A 149 -11.28 -5.65 14.36
CA TYR A 149 -12.27 -6.48 13.68
C TYR A 149 -13.66 -5.82 13.63
N ASP A 150 -14.10 -5.22 14.73
CA ASP A 150 -15.39 -4.53 14.84
C ASP A 150 -15.48 -3.23 14.04
N ALA A 151 -14.39 -2.80 13.44
CA ALA A 151 -14.38 -1.63 12.56
C ALA A 151 -14.78 -1.96 11.11
N LEU A 152 -14.75 -3.25 10.74
CA LEU A 152 -15.13 -3.70 9.39
C LEU A 152 -16.61 -3.37 9.13
N GLY A 153 -16.89 -2.78 7.97
CA GLY A 153 -18.21 -2.32 7.59
C GLY A 153 -18.65 -1.00 8.23
N GLU A 154 -17.97 -0.54 9.28
CA GLU A 154 -18.37 0.62 10.08
C GLU A 154 -17.49 1.85 9.84
N ARG A 155 -16.17 1.70 9.98
CA ARG A 155 -15.22 2.82 9.87
C ARG A 155 -13.84 2.37 9.43
N SER A 156 -13.11 3.24 8.76
CA SER A 156 -11.68 3.01 8.47
C SER A 156 -10.86 2.85 9.75
N THR A 157 -9.83 2.01 9.71
CA THR A 157 -8.81 1.93 10.76
C THR A 157 -7.55 2.72 10.41
N VAL A 158 -7.48 3.28 9.20
CA VAL A 158 -6.44 4.20 8.74
C VAL A 158 -7.00 5.61 8.66
N ASP A 159 -6.36 6.57 9.30
CA ASP A 159 -6.66 8.00 9.13
C ASP A 159 -5.90 8.55 7.91
N LEU A 160 -6.54 8.44 6.74
CA LEU A 160 -5.96 8.93 5.49
C LEU A 160 -5.77 10.45 5.52
N ALA A 161 -6.68 11.18 6.17
CA ALA A 161 -6.57 12.63 6.27
C ALA A 161 -5.33 13.04 7.10
N ALA A 162 -5.01 12.31 8.18
CA ALA A 162 -3.79 12.53 8.93
C ALA A 162 -2.55 12.18 8.13
N MET A 163 -2.59 11.07 7.38
CA MET A 163 -1.47 10.62 6.53
C MET A 163 -1.05 11.67 5.51
N PHE A 164 -2.00 12.46 4.97
CA PHE A 164 -1.74 13.46 3.93
C PHE A 164 -1.73 14.91 4.41
N ARG A 165 -2.02 15.19 5.69
CA ARG A 165 -2.03 16.56 6.27
C ARG A 165 -0.66 17.23 6.29
N ALA A 166 0.42 16.50 6.22
CA ALA A 166 1.79 17.06 6.15
C ALA A 166 2.08 17.78 4.83
N ILE A 167 1.21 17.65 3.83
CA ILE A 167 1.29 18.43 2.58
C ILE A 167 0.40 19.66 2.80
N PRO A 168 0.96 20.91 2.82
CA PRO A 168 0.13 22.11 2.93
C PRO A 168 -0.91 22.10 1.81
N THR A 169 -2.19 21.96 2.16
CA THR A 169 -3.26 22.20 1.20
C THR A 169 -3.21 23.68 0.82
N PRO A 170 -3.36 24.02 -0.48
CA PRO A 170 -3.60 25.41 -0.84
C PRO A 170 -4.74 25.93 0.01
N ASP A 171 -4.55 27.11 0.59
CA ASP A 171 -5.57 27.79 1.38
C ASP A 171 -6.82 27.95 0.52
N ASP A 172 -7.86 27.14 0.80
CA ASP A 172 -9.13 27.14 0.07
C ASP A 172 -9.87 28.50 0.17
N SER A 173 -9.35 29.44 0.99
CA SER A 173 -9.86 30.81 1.10
C SER A 173 -9.31 31.74 0.02
N LYS A 174 -8.32 31.33 -0.78
CA LYS A 174 -7.77 32.15 -1.86
C LYS A 174 -8.34 31.72 -3.20
N PRO A 175 -8.99 32.62 -3.95
CA PRO A 175 -9.44 32.31 -5.31
C PRO A 175 -8.23 31.98 -6.17
N LEU A 176 -8.35 30.90 -6.95
CA LEU A 176 -7.40 30.55 -8.00
C LEU A 176 -7.25 31.74 -8.94
N ARG A 177 -6.06 32.31 -9.04
CA ARG A 177 -5.73 33.36 -10.01
C ARG A 177 -5.40 32.76 -11.34
#